data_5e24b35eede822aa35d49a041b380aaf
#
_entry.id   5e24b35eede822aa35d49a041b380aaf
#
_cell.length_a   1.000
_cell.length_b   1.000
_cell.length_c   1.000
_cell.angle_alpha   90.00
_cell.angle_beta   90.00
_cell.angle_gamma   90.00
#
_symmetry.space_group_name_H-M   'P 1'
#
loop_
_entity.id
_entity.type
_entity.pdbx_description
1 polymer ?
#
loop_
_entity_poly.entity_id
_entity_poly.type
_entity_poly.pdbx_seq_one_letter_code
_entity_poly.pdbx_strand_id
1 'polypeptide(L)'
;MDIPESSWIFPSCGSGATSPYCGACGEQRSVAAAPIAGDNAATGPRRSFVARMRASLSALASPPGRLTAAWLQGARVGFIAPLSLFLWTNVAFFVVQSASGLGILSWPLRSHLSDDSIAWLTTRLFAQRWPHVAASNDAYEQVFNALEAVHAKSLVIVMVPAFALALGALLLDRREPFRNSLTFATHFFAFALIWLCALFPTLAIVLHFVTPSGASAPWRHSMDLVVSGLEAAVLGGYLYVALDTVFGLSRPRRVVTAIALVATLYVILKAYHVVVFAATLYST
;
A
#
# COMPACT_ATOMS: atom_id res chain seq x y z
N MET A 1 15.50 -49.38 8.87
CA MET A 1 14.25 -49.04 8.15
C MET A 1 14.29 -47.57 7.94
N ASP A 2 14.89 -47.13 6.82
CA ASP A 2 15.06 -45.72 6.48
C ASP A 2 13.71 -45.16 6.04
N ILE A 3 13.20 -44.18 6.80
CA ILE A 3 12.03 -43.42 6.42
C ILE A 3 12.45 -42.66 5.14
N PRO A 4 11.74 -42.80 4.02
CA PRO A 4 12.07 -42.04 2.82
C PRO A 4 11.96 -40.57 3.18
N GLU A 5 13.07 -39.82 3.07
CA GLU A 5 13.09 -38.36 3.16
C GLU A 5 12.03 -37.86 2.20
N SER A 6 10.95 -37.30 2.76
CA SER A 6 9.89 -36.67 1.99
C SER A 6 10.55 -35.71 1.00
N SER A 7 10.40 -35.97 -0.28
CA SER A 7 10.99 -35.19 -1.36
C SER A 7 10.42 -33.76 -1.32
N TRP A 8 11.10 -32.88 -0.54
CA TRP A 8 10.79 -31.45 -0.54
C TRP A 8 11.12 -30.88 -1.92
N ILE A 9 10.18 -30.21 -2.52
CA ILE A 9 10.36 -29.50 -3.78
C ILE A 9 10.41 -27.99 -3.48
N PHE A 10 11.44 -27.31 -4.00
CA PHE A 10 11.55 -25.85 -3.84
C PHE A 10 10.49 -25.15 -4.69
N PRO A 11 9.60 -24.33 -4.06
CA PRO A 11 8.49 -23.70 -4.77
C PRO A 11 8.90 -22.79 -5.93
N SER A 12 10.08 -22.17 -5.85
CA SER A 12 10.55 -21.22 -6.86
C SER A 12 11.13 -21.84 -8.12
N CYS A 13 11.58 -23.09 -8.08
CA CYS A 13 12.28 -23.72 -9.22
C CYS A 13 11.88 -25.17 -9.50
N GLY A 14 11.06 -25.80 -8.65
CA GLY A 14 10.66 -27.19 -8.79
C GLY A 14 11.75 -28.22 -8.53
N SER A 15 12.95 -27.81 -8.09
CA SER A 15 14.06 -28.74 -7.81
C SER A 15 13.85 -29.47 -6.49
N GLY A 16 14.21 -30.76 -6.43
CA GLY A 16 14.19 -31.55 -5.21
C GLY A 16 15.22 -31.05 -4.20
N ALA A 17 14.87 -31.09 -2.92
CA ALA A 17 15.76 -30.64 -1.85
C ALA A 17 16.69 -31.77 -1.40
N THR A 18 17.98 -31.57 -1.62
CA THR A 18 19.08 -32.40 -1.07
C THR A 18 19.84 -31.63 0.02
N SER A 19 19.54 -30.38 0.27
CA SER A 19 20.22 -29.50 1.21
C SER A 19 19.25 -28.43 1.78
N PRO A 20 19.62 -27.71 2.85
CA PRO A 20 18.81 -26.58 3.37
C PRO A 20 18.60 -25.44 2.38
N TYR A 21 19.41 -25.39 1.34
CA TYR A 21 19.31 -24.39 0.26
C TYR A 21 19.24 -25.10 -1.10
N CYS A 22 18.45 -24.54 -2.02
CA CYS A 22 18.37 -25.04 -3.39
C CYS A 22 19.68 -24.80 -4.14
N GLY A 23 20.31 -25.85 -4.66
CA GLY A 23 21.51 -25.72 -5.49
C GLY A 23 21.28 -25.00 -6.83
N ALA A 24 20.04 -24.98 -7.34
CA ALA A 24 19.70 -24.35 -8.61
C ALA A 24 19.33 -22.86 -8.48
N CYS A 25 18.64 -22.45 -7.39
CA CYS A 25 18.11 -21.08 -7.27
C CYS A 25 18.49 -20.36 -5.95
N GLY A 26 19.16 -21.06 -5.02
CA GLY A 26 19.58 -20.48 -3.75
C GLY A 26 18.45 -20.26 -2.74
N GLU A 27 17.25 -20.75 -3.00
CA GLU A 27 16.12 -20.64 -2.07
C GLU A 27 16.36 -21.49 -0.83
N GLN A 28 16.09 -20.92 0.37
CA GLN A 28 16.21 -21.66 1.63
C GLN A 28 14.96 -22.56 1.84
N ARG A 29 15.18 -23.83 2.22
CA ARG A 29 14.12 -24.74 2.62
C ARG A 29 13.39 -24.16 3.84
N SER A 30 12.11 -23.90 3.69
CA SER A 30 11.25 -23.48 4.80
C SER A 30 10.58 -24.70 5.42
N VAL A 31 10.78 -24.94 6.70
CA VAL A 31 10.21 -26.09 7.43
C VAL A 31 8.68 -25.99 7.57
N ALA A 32 8.07 -24.88 7.18
CA ALA A 32 6.67 -24.55 7.50
C ALA A 32 5.69 -24.55 6.32
N ALA A 33 6.09 -24.88 5.09
CA ALA A 33 5.18 -24.75 3.95
C ALA A 33 5.04 -26.04 3.13
N ALA A 34 3.83 -26.57 3.11
CA ALA A 34 3.43 -27.56 2.10
C ALA A 34 3.37 -26.89 0.71
N PRO A 35 3.79 -27.57 -0.38
CA PRO A 35 3.76 -26.97 -1.71
C PRO A 35 2.31 -26.75 -2.19
N ILE A 36 2.01 -25.55 -2.67
CA ILE A 36 0.81 -25.32 -3.47
C ILE A 36 1.09 -25.97 -4.83
N ALA A 37 0.45 -27.11 -5.09
CA ALA A 37 0.49 -27.74 -6.39
C ALA A 37 -0.19 -26.85 -7.43
N GLY A 38 0.52 -26.52 -8.49
CA GLY A 38 -0.12 -26.02 -9.69
C GLY A 38 0.40 -24.74 -10.36
N ASP A 39 1.71 -24.59 -10.50
CA ASP A 39 2.24 -23.85 -11.65
C ASP A 39 3.62 -24.45 -11.99
N ASN A 40 3.78 -24.89 -13.23
CA ASN A 40 5.02 -25.41 -13.77
C ASN A 40 6.14 -24.38 -13.58
N ALA A 41 6.85 -24.48 -12.45
CA ALA A 41 8.06 -23.72 -12.20
C ALA A 41 9.12 -24.26 -13.17
N ALA A 42 9.17 -23.68 -14.35
CA ALA A 42 10.17 -23.99 -15.37
C ALA A 42 11.56 -23.83 -14.74
N THR A 43 12.32 -24.90 -14.75
CA THR A 43 13.78 -24.93 -14.60
C THR A 43 14.37 -24.02 -15.68
N GLY A 44 14.54 -22.74 -15.35
CA GLY A 44 15.03 -21.73 -16.28
C GLY A 44 16.03 -20.80 -15.60
N PRO A 45 16.91 -20.16 -16.40
CA PRO A 45 17.89 -19.21 -15.91
C PRO A 45 17.21 -18.12 -15.07
N ARG A 46 17.95 -17.56 -14.09
CA ARG A 46 17.47 -16.46 -13.21
C ARG A 46 16.59 -15.50 -14.01
N ARG A 47 15.31 -15.46 -13.71
CA ARG A 47 14.36 -14.58 -14.41
C ARG A 47 14.90 -13.15 -14.40
N SER A 48 14.86 -12.47 -15.55
CA SER A 48 15.26 -11.08 -15.64
C SER A 48 14.44 -10.21 -14.65
N PHE A 49 14.98 -9.07 -14.27
CA PHE A 49 14.26 -8.13 -13.39
C PHE A 49 12.86 -7.81 -13.92
N VAL A 50 12.74 -7.59 -15.24
CA VAL A 50 11.46 -7.29 -15.90
C VAL A 50 10.47 -8.45 -15.76
N ALA A 51 10.93 -9.69 -15.95
CA ALA A 51 10.08 -10.86 -15.81
C ALA A 51 9.59 -11.05 -14.36
N ARG A 52 10.46 -10.81 -13.36
CA ARG A 52 10.09 -10.82 -11.94
C ARG A 52 9.12 -9.72 -11.58
N MET A 53 9.33 -8.51 -12.09
CA MET A 53 8.43 -7.37 -11.88
C MET A 53 7.03 -7.69 -12.44
N ARG A 54 6.97 -8.16 -13.69
CA ARG A 54 5.70 -8.55 -14.33
C ARG A 54 4.99 -9.66 -13.55
N ALA A 55 5.70 -10.69 -13.11
CA ALA A 55 5.14 -11.76 -12.29
C ALA A 55 4.62 -11.23 -10.95
N SER A 56 5.38 -10.32 -10.29
CA SER A 56 4.96 -9.71 -9.03
C SER A 56 3.70 -8.85 -9.20
N LEU A 57 3.64 -8.02 -10.23
CA LEU A 57 2.47 -7.17 -10.50
C LEU A 57 1.23 -8.01 -10.83
N SER A 58 1.38 -9.05 -11.65
CA SER A 58 0.29 -9.98 -11.94
C SER A 58 -0.21 -10.70 -10.70
N ALA A 59 0.70 -11.24 -9.87
CA ALA A 59 0.34 -11.94 -8.63
C ALA A 59 -0.19 -10.99 -7.53
N LEU A 60 0.14 -9.70 -7.59
CA LEU A 60 -0.38 -8.68 -6.70
C LEU A 60 -1.84 -8.35 -7.03
N ALA A 61 -2.17 -8.29 -8.34
CA ALA A 61 -3.49 -7.89 -8.81
C ALA A 61 -4.53 -9.01 -8.74
N SER A 62 -4.14 -10.28 -9.05
CA SER A 62 -5.13 -11.37 -9.18
C SER A 62 -4.54 -12.76 -8.97
N PRO A 63 -5.14 -13.55 -8.04
CA PRO A 63 -6.10 -13.13 -7.02
C PRO A 63 -5.43 -12.31 -5.90
N PRO A 64 -6.19 -11.41 -5.22
CA PRO A 64 -5.69 -10.63 -4.09
C PRO A 64 -5.05 -11.51 -3.01
N GLY A 65 -3.85 -11.10 -2.51
CA GLY A 65 -3.12 -11.84 -1.49
C GLY A 65 -2.22 -12.96 -2.01
N ARG A 66 -2.33 -13.37 -3.29
CA ARG A 66 -1.52 -14.45 -3.88
C ARG A 66 -0.01 -14.19 -3.74
N LEU A 67 0.43 -12.98 -4.07
CA LEU A 67 1.85 -12.61 -3.94
C LEU A 67 2.34 -12.73 -2.51
N THR A 68 1.53 -12.25 -1.55
CA THR A 68 1.86 -12.34 -0.12
C THR A 68 1.94 -13.79 0.34
N ALA A 69 0.94 -14.61 0.01
CA ALA A 69 0.91 -16.02 0.36
C ALA A 69 2.12 -16.77 -0.22
N ALA A 70 2.40 -16.59 -1.51
CA ALA A 70 3.56 -17.20 -2.17
C ALA A 70 4.89 -16.77 -1.50
N TRP A 71 5.03 -15.46 -1.17
CA TRP A 71 6.22 -14.95 -0.51
C TRP A 71 6.42 -15.55 0.88
N LEU A 72 5.36 -15.66 1.68
CA LEU A 72 5.41 -16.25 3.03
C LEU A 72 5.70 -17.76 2.99
N GLN A 73 5.31 -18.44 1.91
CA GLN A 73 5.61 -19.84 1.67
C GLN A 73 7.04 -20.08 1.13
N GLY A 74 7.80 -19.02 0.87
CA GLY A 74 9.20 -19.14 0.45
C GLY A 74 9.46 -18.93 -1.04
N ALA A 75 8.45 -18.66 -1.87
CA ALA A 75 8.59 -18.39 -3.32
C ALA A 75 9.24 -17.02 -3.60
N ARG A 76 10.48 -16.83 -3.15
CA ARG A 76 11.19 -15.53 -3.17
C ARG A 76 11.89 -15.24 -4.49
N VAL A 77 12.37 -16.26 -5.18
CA VAL A 77 13.24 -16.09 -6.36
C VAL A 77 12.45 -15.65 -7.59
N GLY A 78 11.20 -16.06 -7.71
CA GLY A 78 10.32 -15.70 -8.83
C GLY A 78 9.74 -14.28 -8.77
N PHE A 79 9.81 -13.61 -7.61
CA PHE A 79 9.18 -12.33 -7.35
C PHE A 79 10.16 -11.25 -6.91
N ILE A 80 9.73 -10.00 -6.95
CA ILE A 80 10.44 -8.86 -6.37
C ILE A 80 10.21 -8.85 -4.85
N ALA A 81 11.24 -8.52 -4.07
CA ALA A 81 11.10 -8.39 -2.61
C ALA A 81 10.03 -7.34 -2.25
N PRO A 82 9.24 -7.57 -1.17
CA PRO A 82 8.10 -6.71 -0.84
C PRO A 82 8.44 -5.23 -0.77
N LEU A 83 9.48 -4.87 -0.02
CA LEU A 83 9.93 -3.48 0.10
C LEU A 83 10.39 -2.90 -1.24
N SER A 84 11.13 -3.67 -2.05
CA SER A 84 11.57 -3.22 -3.38
C SER A 84 10.37 -3.02 -4.31
N LEU A 85 9.37 -3.90 -4.27
CA LEU A 85 8.14 -3.75 -5.05
C LEU A 85 7.39 -2.48 -4.64
N PHE A 86 7.21 -2.26 -3.33
CA PHE A 86 6.60 -1.04 -2.79
C PHE A 86 7.36 0.23 -3.25
N LEU A 87 8.69 0.24 -3.17
CA LEU A 87 9.48 1.40 -3.60
C LEU A 87 9.33 1.66 -5.10
N TRP A 88 9.34 0.63 -5.94
CA TRP A 88 9.11 0.79 -7.38
C TRP A 88 7.71 1.30 -7.70
N THR A 89 6.68 0.79 -7.03
CA THR A 89 5.31 1.29 -7.21
C THR A 89 5.14 2.71 -6.67
N ASN A 90 5.85 3.04 -5.59
CA ASN A 90 5.89 4.40 -5.05
C ASN A 90 6.54 5.38 -6.04
N VAL A 91 7.68 5.03 -6.63
CA VAL A 91 8.33 5.84 -7.68
C VAL A 91 7.39 6.02 -8.89
N ALA A 92 6.76 4.93 -9.35
CA ALA A 92 5.81 5.01 -10.47
C ALA A 92 4.62 5.93 -10.13
N PHE A 93 4.07 5.83 -8.91
CA PHE A 93 3.01 6.70 -8.42
C PHE A 93 3.43 8.19 -8.46
N PHE A 94 4.65 8.51 -8.04
CA PHE A 94 5.12 9.89 -8.07
C PHE A 94 5.37 10.43 -9.47
N VAL A 95 5.85 9.59 -10.38
CA VAL A 95 6.01 9.97 -11.79
C VAL A 95 4.64 10.30 -12.39
N VAL A 96 3.64 9.44 -12.18
CA VAL A 96 2.27 9.68 -12.66
C VAL A 96 1.66 10.93 -12.03
N GLN A 97 1.79 11.10 -10.71
CA GLN A 97 1.28 12.27 -10.00
C GLN A 97 1.94 13.58 -10.49
N SER A 98 3.26 13.58 -10.69
CA SER A 98 3.97 14.74 -11.19
C SER A 98 3.60 15.06 -12.64
N ALA A 99 3.40 14.06 -13.48
CA ALA A 99 3.01 14.23 -14.88
C ALA A 99 1.55 14.69 -15.05
N SER A 100 0.66 14.25 -14.16
CA SER A 100 -0.77 14.61 -14.18
C SER A 100 -1.09 15.93 -13.47
N GLY A 101 -0.17 16.47 -12.68
CA GLY A 101 -0.41 17.65 -11.83
C GLY A 101 -1.38 17.40 -10.67
N LEU A 102 -1.74 16.13 -10.40
CA LEU A 102 -2.68 15.75 -9.35
C LEU A 102 -1.94 15.60 -8.02
N GLY A 103 -2.30 16.38 -7.01
CA GLY A 103 -1.79 16.30 -5.64
C GLY A 103 -2.57 15.29 -4.80
N ILE A 104 -2.44 13.97 -5.09
CA ILE A 104 -3.32 12.93 -4.49
C ILE A 104 -3.08 12.75 -2.98
N LEU A 105 -1.82 12.76 -2.55
CA LEU A 105 -1.42 12.59 -1.14
C LEU A 105 -0.89 13.89 -0.51
N SER A 106 -0.85 14.98 -1.27
CA SER A 106 -0.44 16.29 -0.78
C SER A 106 -1.64 17.20 -0.57
N TRP A 107 -1.64 17.91 0.55
CA TRP A 107 -2.70 18.83 0.89
C TRP A 107 -2.14 20.25 0.98
N PRO A 108 -2.75 21.25 0.31
CA PRO A 108 -2.39 22.64 0.50
C PRO A 108 -2.50 23.07 1.96
N LEU A 109 -1.73 24.07 2.37
CA LEU A 109 -1.75 24.63 3.72
C LEU A 109 -3.18 24.90 4.20
N ARG A 110 -4.00 25.53 3.36
CA ARG A 110 -5.40 25.85 3.69
C ARG A 110 -6.23 24.62 4.01
N SER A 111 -6.01 23.51 3.29
CA SER A 111 -6.73 22.26 3.54
C SER A 111 -6.38 21.67 4.91
N HIS A 112 -5.10 21.71 5.31
CA HIS A 112 -4.68 21.28 6.64
C HIS A 112 -5.28 22.10 7.76
N LEU A 113 -5.46 23.42 7.54
CA LEU A 113 -6.01 24.34 8.54
C LEU A 113 -7.54 24.37 8.58
N SER A 114 -8.23 23.80 7.58
CA SER A 114 -9.69 23.80 7.48
C SER A 114 -10.35 22.44 7.62
N ASP A 115 -9.58 21.33 7.68
CA ASP A 115 -10.13 19.99 7.83
C ASP A 115 -10.64 19.74 9.26
N ASP A 116 -11.94 19.50 9.40
CA ASP A 116 -12.63 19.38 10.69
C ASP A 116 -11.99 18.38 11.66
N SER A 117 -11.31 17.36 11.15
CA SER A 117 -10.72 16.29 11.97
C SER A 117 -9.37 16.64 12.56
N ILE A 118 -8.57 17.50 11.89
CA ILE A 118 -7.19 17.80 12.29
C ILE A 118 -6.90 19.29 12.47
N ALA A 119 -7.79 20.20 12.04
CA ALA A 119 -7.58 21.65 12.08
C ALA A 119 -7.22 22.19 13.48
N TRP A 120 -7.82 21.62 14.53
CA TRP A 120 -7.51 22.00 15.91
C TRP A 120 -6.02 21.82 16.26
N LEU A 121 -5.37 20.78 15.73
CA LEU A 121 -3.96 20.49 15.97
C LEU A 121 -3.07 21.30 15.01
N THR A 122 -3.38 21.29 13.72
CA THR A 122 -2.57 21.96 12.69
C THR A 122 -2.56 23.47 12.87
N THR A 123 -3.70 24.09 13.21
CA THR A 123 -3.79 25.53 13.52
C THR A 123 -2.96 25.87 14.76
N ARG A 124 -3.01 25.04 15.80
CA ARG A 124 -2.20 25.23 17.00
C ARG A 124 -0.71 25.16 16.72
N LEU A 125 -0.27 24.14 15.97
CA LEU A 125 1.13 23.99 15.58
C LEU A 125 1.61 25.16 14.72
N PHE A 126 0.78 25.61 13.76
CA PHE A 126 1.07 26.76 12.92
C PHE A 126 1.25 28.03 13.75
N ALA A 127 0.30 28.34 14.63
CA ALA A 127 0.35 29.52 15.48
C ALA A 127 1.55 29.51 16.46
N GLN A 128 1.96 28.35 16.95
CA GLN A 128 3.15 28.20 17.79
C GLN A 128 4.45 28.47 17.02
N ARG A 129 4.54 28.01 15.78
CA ARG A 129 5.75 28.14 14.97
C ARG A 129 5.88 29.51 14.32
N TRP A 130 4.75 30.05 13.86
CA TRP A 130 4.68 31.31 13.10
C TRP A 130 3.64 32.26 13.67
N PRO A 131 3.86 32.81 14.90
CA PRO A 131 2.86 33.65 15.59
C PRO A 131 2.56 34.98 14.87
N HIS A 132 3.47 35.42 14.00
CA HIS A 132 3.34 36.71 13.27
C HIS A 132 3.01 36.53 11.79
N VAL A 133 2.88 35.28 11.30
CA VAL A 133 2.55 34.97 9.90
C VAL A 133 1.07 34.66 9.80
N ALA A 134 0.33 35.46 9.03
CA ALA A 134 -1.06 35.12 8.74
C ALA A 134 -1.12 33.84 7.90
N ALA A 135 -2.05 32.93 8.23
CA ALA A 135 -2.29 31.72 7.45
C ALA A 135 -2.73 32.00 6.00
N SER A 136 -3.17 33.24 5.74
CA SER A 136 -3.53 33.75 4.41
C SER A 136 -2.37 34.39 3.64
N ASN A 137 -1.12 34.26 4.11
CA ASN A 137 0.06 34.78 3.41
C ASN A 137 0.35 33.90 2.19
N ASP A 138 0.04 34.41 1.00
CA ASP A 138 0.18 33.67 -0.26
C ASP A 138 1.63 33.27 -0.55
N ALA A 139 2.62 34.08 -0.17
CA ALA A 139 4.04 33.74 -0.40
C ALA A 139 4.47 32.56 0.48
N TYR A 140 4.05 32.53 1.75
CA TYR A 140 4.32 31.41 2.64
C TYR A 140 3.58 30.13 2.17
N GLU A 141 2.31 30.26 1.76
CA GLU A 141 1.51 29.14 1.27
C GLU A 141 2.16 28.48 0.05
N GLN A 142 2.70 29.23 -0.90
CA GLN A 142 3.41 28.70 -2.07
C GLN A 142 4.64 27.87 -1.66
N VAL A 143 5.47 28.40 -0.76
CA VAL A 143 6.66 27.68 -0.26
C VAL A 143 6.25 26.42 0.49
N PHE A 144 5.26 26.52 1.38
CA PHE A 144 4.74 25.39 2.12
C PHE A 144 4.24 24.28 1.19
N ASN A 145 3.38 24.63 0.23
CA ASN A 145 2.78 23.66 -0.69
C ASN A 145 3.83 22.96 -1.57
N ALA A 146 4.89 23.68 -1.99
CA ALA A 146 5.98 23.08 -2.75
C ALA A 146 6.78 22.05 -1.94
N LEU A 147 7.11 22.38 -0.68
CA LEU A 147 7.82 21.47 0.22
C LEU A 147 6.94 20.31 0.68
N GLU A 148 5.67 20.58 0.95
CA GLU A 148 4.68 19.57 1.33
C GLU A 148 4.56 18.47 0.28
N ALA A 149 4.50 18.85 -0.99
CA ALA A 149 4.47 17.89 -2.09
C ALA A 149 5.71 16.98 -2.14
N VAL A 150 6.87 17.42 -1.65
CA VAL A 150 8.09 16.61 -1.52
C VAL A 150 8.01 15.69 -0.31
N HIS A 151 7.60 16.22 0.86
CA HIS A 151 7.47 15.44 2.10
C HIS A 151 6.41 14.37 1.98
N ALA A 152 5.26 14.68 1.38
CA ALA A 152 4.20 13.73 1.11
C ALA A 152 4.71 12.51 0.32
N LYS A 153 5.60 12.73 -0.64
CA LYS A 153 6.21 11.64 -1.41
C LYS A 153 7.07 10.71 -0.56
N SER A 154 7.89 11.28 0.31
CA SER A 154 8.89 10.53 1.08
C SER A 154 8.27 9.77 2.26
N LEU A 155 7.23 10.32 2.88
CA LEU A 155 6.67 9.84 4.15
C LEU A 155 5.60 8.74 4.00
N VAL A 156 5.16 8.40 2.77
CA VAL A 156 4.19 7.30 2.54
C VAL A 156 4.64 5.99 3.18
N ILE A 157 5.96 5.75 3.23
CA ILE A 157 6.51 4.52 3.81
C ILE A 157 6.13 4.34 5.30
N VAL A 158 5.85 5.43 6.03
CA VAL A 158 5.48 5.40 7.45
C VAL A 158 4.10 4.75 7.66
N MET A 159 3.22 4.81 6.66
CA MET A 159 1.90 4.20 6.72
C MET A 159 1.96 2.67 6.76
N VAL A 160 2.99 2.07 6.15
CA VAL A 160 3.15 0.61 6.04
C VAL A 160 3.28 -0.06 7.42
N PRO A 161 4.24 0.33 8.30
CA PRO A 161 4.34 -0.27 9.62
C PRO A 161 3.13 0.04 10.52
N ALA A 162 2.52 1.23 10.40
CA ALA A 162 1.32 1.56 11.14
C ALA A 162 0.15 0.62 10.79
N PHE A 163 -0.06 0.36 9.51
CA PHE A 163 -1.07 -0.59 9.05
C PHE A 163 -0.73 -2.03 9.45
N ALA A 164 0.55 -2.42 9.40
CA ALA A 164 1.01 -3.74 9.83
C ALA A 164 0.75 -3.99 11.32
N LEU A 165 0.95 -2.96 12.16
CA LEU A 165 0.64 -3.02 13.59
C LEU A 165 -0.87 -3.20 13.82
N ALA A 166 -1.71 -2.47 13.12
CA ALA A 166 -3.16 -2.62 13.21
C ALA A 166 -3.62 -4.01 12.78
N LEU A 167 -3.11 -4.52 11.65
CA LEU A 167 -3.40 -5.89 11.20
C LEU A 167 -2.93 -6.92 12.22
N GLY A 168 -1.71 -6.78 12.75
CA GLY A 168 -1.18 -7.64 13.80
C GLY A 168 -2.04 -7.62 15.06
N ALA A 169 -2.54 -6.45 15.46
CA ALA A 169 -3.46 -6.31 16.60
C ALA A 169 -4.79 -7.02 16.35
N LEU A 170 -5.36 -6.96 15.15
CA LEU A 170 -6.58 -7.66 14.79
C LEU A 170 -6.41 -9.19 14.69
N LEU A 171 -5.15 -9.66 14.56
CA LEU A 171 -4.80 -11.09 14.44
C LEU A 171 -4.04 -11.64 15.65
N LEU A 172 -4.04 -10.93 16.79
CA LEU A 172 -3.29 -11.32 18.01
C LEU A 172 -3.63 -12.75 18.50
N ASP A 173 -4.90 -13.15 18.38
CA ASP A 173 -5.35 -14.49 18.76
C ASP A 173 -4.75 -15.60 17.91
N ARG A 174 -4.31 -15.29 16.71
CA ARG A 174 -3.65 -16.23 15.78
C ARG A 174 -2.15 -16.36 16.00
N ARG A 175 -1.56 -15.51 16.85
CA ARG A 175 -0.12 -15.46 17.12
C ARG A 175 0.72 -15.33 15.85
N GLU A 176 0.17 -14.66 14.84
CA GLU A 176 0.88 -14.42 13.57
C GLU A 176 2.14 -13.59 13.82
N PRO A 177 3.31 -13.99 13.30
CA PRO A 177 4.51 -13.19 13.42
C PRO A 177 4.33 -11.82 12.76
N PHE A 178 4.77 -10.74 13.42
CA PHE A 178 4.66 -9.37 12.90
C PHE A 178 5.22 -9.22 11.47
N ARG A 179 6.26 -9.97 11.13
CA ARG A 179 6.83 -10.00 9.78
C ARG A 179 5.78 -10.36 8.69
N ASN A 180 4.81 -11.21 9.01
CA ASN A 180 3.76 -11.62 8.07
C ASN A 180 2.79 -10.45 7.84
N SER A 181 2.38 -9.75 8.90
CA SER A 181 1.58 -8.53 8.82
C SER A 181 2.32 -7.42 8.08
N LEU A 182 3.63 -7.26 8.29
CA LEU A 182 4.44 -6.27 7.60
C LEU A 182 4.58 -6.59 6.11
N THR A 183 4.79 -7.86 5.75
CA THR A 183 4.83 -8.29 4.34
C THR A 183 3.49 -8.06 3.66
N PHE A 184 2.38 -8.40 4.32
CA PHE A 184 1.03 -8.15 3.83
C PHE A 184 0.79 -6.65 3.61
N ALA A 185 1.08 -5.82 4.61
CA ALA A 185 0.93 -4.37 4.53
C ALA A 185 1.75 -3.78 3.37
N THR A 186 3.00 -4.20 3.20
CA THR A 186 3.87 -3.73 2.12
C THR A 186 3.30 -4.05 0.73
N HIS A 187 2.79 -5.26 0.53
CA HIS A 187 2.13 -5.64 -0.72
C HIS A 187 0.79 -4.92 -0.91
N PHE A 188 0.01 -4.75 0.16
CA PHE A 188 -1.24 -4.00 0.10
C PHE A 188 -1.01 -2.54 -0.33
N PHE A 189 -0.03 -1.86 0.26
CA PHE A 189 0.30 -0.49 -0.15
C PHE A 189 0.87 -0.41 -1.57
N ALA A 190 1.64 -1.41 -2.01
CA ALA A 190 2.05 -1.50 -3.41
C ALA A 190 0.84 -1.59 -4.36
N PHE A 191 -0.17 -2.41 -4.02
CA PHE A 191 -1.43 -2.48 -4.75
C PHE A 191 -2.18 -1.15 -4.72
N ALA A 192 -2.35 -0.55 -3.53
CA ALA A 192 -3.06 0.72 -3.37
C ALA A 192 -2.45 1.83 -4.21
N LEU A 193 -1.11 1.96 -4.24
CA LEU A 193 -0.42 2.95 -5.07
C LEU A 193 -0.67 2.74 -6.57
N ILE A 194 -0.64 1.49 -7.04
CA ILE A 194 -0.96 1.17 -8.45
C ILE A 194 -2.42 1.50 -8.75
N TRP A 195 -3.34 1.17 -7.84
CA TRP A 195 -4.76 1.50 -7.97
C TRP A 195 -4.96 3.00 -8.07
N LEU A 196 -4.32 3.78 -7.21
CA LEU A 196 -4.38 5.25 -7.26
C LEU A 196 -3.80 5.82 -8.56
N CYS A 197 -2.71 5.23 -9.10
CA CYS A 197 -2.18 5.59 -10.41
C CYS A 197 -3.17 5.38 -11.56
N ALA A 198 -4.01 4.36 -11.48
CA ALA A 198 -5.01 4.08 -12.50
C ALA A 198 -6.28 4.92 -12.30
N LEU A 199 -6.75 5.02 -11.05
CA LEU A 199 -8.01 5.67 -10.71
C LEU A 199 -7.99 7.18 -10.97
N PHE A 200 -7.01 7.90 -10.40
CA PHE A 200 -7.06 9.36 -10.41
C PHE A 200 -6.89 10.00 -11.80
N PRO A 201 -5.94 9.58 -12.65
CA PRO A 201 -5.89 10.10 -14.01
C PRO A 201 -7.15 9.75 -14.83
N THR A 202 -7.67 8.54 -14.69
CA THR A 202 -8.90 8.13 -15.36
C THR A 202 -10.08 8.98 -14.89
N LEU A 203 -10.20 9.19 -13.58
CA LEU A 203 -11.22 10.02 -12.99
C LEU A 203 -11.11 11.48 -13.46
N ALA A 204 -9.91 12.05 -13.48
CA ALA A 204 -9.68 13.41 -13.97
C ALA A 204 -10.14 13.58 -15.42
N ILE A 205 -9.86 12.60 -16.28
CA ILE A 205 -10.33 12.58 -17.66
C ILE A 205 -11.88 12.51 -17.70
N VAL A 206 -12.48 11.57 -16.97
CA VAL A 206 -13.95 11.42 -16.96
C VAL A 206 -14.61 12.69 -16.43
N LEU A 207 -14.14 13.25 -15.33
CA LEU A 207 -14.69 14.47 -14.75
C LEU A 207 -14.55 15.68 -15.67
N HIS A 208 -13.47 15.77 -16.45
CA HIS A 208 -13.30 16.82 -17.44
C HIS A 208 -14.44 16.83 -18.46
N PHE A 209 -14.91 15.64 -18.89
CA PHE A 209 -16.00 15.53 -19.86
C PHE A 209 -17.40 15.60 -19.26
N VAL A 210 -17.57 15.22 -17.99
CA VAL A 210 -18.90 15.08 -17.35
C VAL A 210 -19.26 16.28 -16.49
N THR A 211 -18.26 17.03 -15.96
CA THR A 211 -18.51 18.16 -15.06
C THR A 211 -19.00 19.39 -15.85
N PRO A 212 -20.20 19.90 -15.58
CA PRO A 212 -20.68 21.11 -16.19
C PRO A 212 -19.78 22.31 -15.88
N SER A 213 -19.61 23.22 -16.84
CA SER A 213 -18.96 24.51 -16.62
C SER A 213 -19.68 25.26 -15.49
N GLY A 214 -19.00 25.46 -14.34
CA GLY A 214 -19.61 26.12 -13.17
C GLY A 214 -20.28 25.16 -12.17
N ALA A 215 -19.88 23.89 -12.13
CA ALA A 215 -20.38 22.91 -11.15
C ALA A 215 -20.43 23.48 -9.72
N SER A 216 -21.60 23.34 -9.08
CA SER A 216 -21.88 23.84 -7.73
C SER A 216 -21.09 23.10 -6.64
N ALA A 217 -20.94 23.72 -5.46
CA ALA A 217 -20.30 23.07 -4.31
C ALA A 217 -20.95 21.73 -3.92
N PRO A 218 -22.28 21.57 -3.91
CA PRO A 218 -22.94 20.28 -3.66
C PRO A 218 -22.55 19.20 -4.66
N TRP A 219 -22.41 19.53 -5.95
CA TRP A 219 -21.95 18.59 -6.96
C TRP A 219 -20.57 18.06 -6.67
N ARG A 220 -19.63 18.95 -6.35
CA ARG A 220 -18.23 18.56 -5.99
C ARG A 220 -18.21 17.65 -4.78
N HIS A 221 -18.94 18.02 -3.72
CA HIS A 221 -19.04 17.17 -2.52
C HIS A 221 -19.62 15.78 -2.82
N SER A 222 -20.65 15.69 -3.67
CA SER A 222 -21.20 14.39 -4.08
C SER A 222 -20.19 13.56 -4.85
N MET A 223 -19.39 14.17 -5.71
CA MET A 223 -18.32 13.47 -6.45
C MET A 223 -17.23 12.98 -5.52
N ASP A 224 -16.82 13.78 -4.54
CA ASP A 224 -15.82 13.37 -3.54
C ASP A 224 -16.32 12.14 -2.74
N LEU A 225 -17.59 12.11 -2.36
CA LEU A 225 -18.19 10.95 -1.68
C LEU A 225 -18.23 9.70 -2.57
N VAL A 226 -18.56 9.85 -3.84
CA VAL A 226 -18.59 8.72 -4.80
C VAL A 226 -17.18 8.17 -4.99
N VAL A 227 -16.17 9.03 -5.17
CA VAL A 227 -14.77 8.62 -5.34
C VAL A 227 -14.26 7.92 -4.10
N SER A 228 -14.47 8.51 -2.92
CA SER A 228 -14.05 7.92 -1.64
C SER A 228 -14.76 6.58 -1.37
N GLY A 229 -16.04 6.48 -1.73
CA GLY A 229 -16.80 5.24 -1.65
C GLY A 229 -16.27 4.15 -2.58
N LEU A 230 -15.93 4.50 -3.81
CA LEU A 230 -15.32 3.58 -4.77
C LEU A 230 -13.94 3.10 -4.28
N GLU A 231 -13.12 4.02 -3.78
CA GLU A 231 -11.81 3.70 -3.23
C GLU A 231 -11.93 2.73 -2.05
N ALA A 232 -12.81 3.04 -1.09
CA ALA A 232 -13.08 2.18 0.06
C ALA A 232 -13.61 0.81 -0.36
N ALA A 233 -14.47 0.73 -1.37
CA ALA A 233 -15.01 -0.52 -1.88
C ALA A 233 -13.93 -1.39 -2.55
N VAL A 234 -13.07 -0.81 -3.36
CA VAL A 234 -11.99 -1.55 -4.04
C VAL A 234 -10.92 -2.00 -3.04
N LEU A 235 -10.45 -1.12 -2.17
CA LEU A 235 -9.45 -1.47 -1.16
C LEU A 235 -10.01 -2.47 -0.14
N GLY A 236 -11.26 -2.29 0.30
CA GLY A 236 -11.95 -3.22 1.18
C GLY A 236 -12.21 -4.58 0.54
N GLY A 237 -12.61 -4.61 -0.73
CA GLY A 237 -12.76 -5.84 -1.51
C GLY A 237 -11.44 -6.59 -1.68
N TYR A 238 -10.37 -5.87 -2.00
CA TYR A 238 -9.02 -6.44 -2.04
C TYR A 238 -8.65 -7.06 -0.69
N LEU A 239 -8.81 -6.32 0.40
CA LEU A 239 -8.51 -6.80 1.76
C LEU A 239 -9.35 -8.03 2.12
N TYR A 240 -10.65 -8.01 1.81
CA TYR A 240 -11.54 -9.13 2.09
C TYR A 240 -11.06 -10.44 1.44
N VAL A 241 -10.64 -10.40 0.18
CA VAL A 241 -10.12 -11.58 -0.53
C VAL A 241 -8.72 -11.94 -0.06
N ALA A 242 -7.84 -10.94 0.12
CA ALA A 242 -6.46 -11.17 0.54
C ALA A 242 -6.35 -11.77 1.95
N LEU A 243 -7.25 -11.38 2.88
CA LEU A 243 -7.32 -11.96 4.23
C LEU A 243 -7.67 -13.45 4.22
N ASP A 244 -8.47 -13.90 3.27
CA ASP A 244 -8.73 -15.32 3.06
C ASP A 244 -7.49 -16.04 2.52
N THR A 245 -6.96 -15.51 1.43
CA THR A 245 -5.83 -16.10 0.70
C THR A 245 -4.59 -16.26 1.59
N VAL A 246 -4.33 -15.29 2.47
CA VAL A 246 -3.09 -15.26 3.28
C VAL A 246 -3.28 -15.89 4.65
N PHE A 247 -4.39 -15.59 5.33
CA PHE A 247 -4.61 -15.98 6.73
C PHE A 247 -5.74 -17.00 6.92
N GLY A 248 -6.48 -17.39 5.87
CA GLY A 248 -7.56 -18.37 5.94
C GLY A 248 -8.65 -18.00 6.95
N LEU A 249 -9.06 -16.72 6.97
CA LEU A 249 -10.08 -16.25 7.91
C LEU A 249 -11.47 -16.72 7.50
N SER A 250 -12.33 -17.02 8.47
CA SER A 250 -13.76 -17.31 8.22
C SER A 250 -14.49 -16.09 7.63
N ARG A 251 -15.55 -16.32 6.84
CA ARG A 251 -16.30 -15.24 6.18
C ARG A 251 -16.70 -14.07 7.10
N PRO A 252 -17.34 -14.29 8.27
CA PRO A 252 -17.73 -13.17 9.13
C PRO A 252 -16.51 -12.41 9.65
N ARG A 253 -15.44 -13.11 10.01
CA ARG A 253 -14.20 -12.49 10.48
C ARG A 253 -13.52 -11.67 9.39
N ARG A 254 -13.51 -12.14 8.14
CA ARG A 254 -13.00 -11.37 7.00
C ARG A 254 -13.72 -10.03 6.84
N VAL A 255 -15.06 -10.04 6.91
CA VAL A 255 -15.87 -8.81 6.79
C VAL A 255 -15.48 -7.83 7.89
N VAL A 256 -15.50 -8.28 9.14
CA VAL A 256 -15.18 -7.41 10.28
C VAL A 256 -13.75 -6.88 10.21
N THR A 257 -12.78 -7.74 9.88
CA THR A 257 -11.36 -7.35 9.78
C THR A 257 -11.13 -6.40 8.60
N ALA A 258 -11.76 -6.64 7.45
CA ALA A 258 -11.63 -5.76 6.28
C ALA A 258 -12.22 -4.37 6.56
N ILE A 259 -13.40 -4.29 7.17
CA ILE A 259 -14.01 -3.01 7.58
C ILE A 259 -13.13 -2.29 8.60
N ALA A 260 -12.63 -2.99 9.61
CA ALA A 260 -11.74 -2.42 10.62
C ALA A 260 -10.44 -1.88 9.99
N LEU A 261 -9.86 -2.60 9.03
CA LEU A 261 -8.65 -2.16 8.32
C LEU A 261 -8.90 -0.96 7.41
N VAL A 262 -10.06 -0.88 6.73
CA VAL A 262 -10.43 0.31 5.94
C VAL A 262 -10.62 1.52 6.86
N ALA A 263 -11.30 1.36 8.00
CA ALA A 263 -11.44 2.42 8.99
C ALA A 263 -10.08 2.85 9.55
N THR A 264 -9.21 1.88 9.86
CA THR A 264 -7.85 2.15 10.32
C THR A 264 -7.01 2.86 9.26
N LEU A 265 -7.16 2.50 7.98
CA LEU A 265 -6.47 3.17 6.87
C LEU A 265 -6.85 4.66 6.81
N TYR A 266 -8.13 4.99 7.02
CA TYR A 266 -8.58 6.39 7.11
C TYR A 266 -7.89 7.13 8.27
N VAL A 267 -7.81 6.51 9.46
CA VAL A 267 -7.13 7.11 10.62
C VAL A 267 -5.63 7.29 10.34
N ILE A 268 -4.98 6.28 9.74
CA ILE A 268 -3.57 6.35 9.35
C ILE A 268 -3.35 7.47 8.34
N LEU A 269 -4.25 7.64 7.37
CA LEU A 269 -4.17 8.71 6.37
C LEU A 269 -4.26 10.10 7.03
N LYS A 270 -5.18 10.29 7.98
CA LYS A 270 -5.26 11.55 8.74
C LYS A 270 -4.01 11.81 9.59
N ALA A 271 -3.52 10.79 10.29
CA ALA A 271 -2.26 10.88 11.03
C ALA A 271 -1.07 11.19 10.11
N TYR A 272 -1.01 10.58 8.93
CA TYR A 272 -0.01 10.86 7.91
C TYR A 272 -0.05 12.33 7.47
N HIS A 273 -1.23 12.91 7.21
CA HIS A 273 -1.34 14.32 6.86
C HIS A 273 -0.83 15.24 7.98
N VAL A 274 -1.07 14.90 9.25
CA VAL A 274 -0.50 15.65 10.39
C VAL A 274 1.03 15.54 10.40
N VAL A 275 1.59 14.37 10.15
CA VAL A 275 3.06 14.16 10.10
C VAL A 275 3.67 14.94 8.95
N VAL A 276 3.08 14.89 7.75
CA VAL A 276 3.54 15.66 6.58
C VAL A 276 3.47 17.15 6.86
N PHE A 277 2.34 17.64 7.41
CA PHE A 277 2.17 19.03 7.82
C PHE A 277 3.28 19.47 8.79
N ALA A 278 3.49 18.70 9.87
CA ALA A 278 4.52 19.02 10.85
C ALA A 278 5.92 19.01 10.23
N ALA A 279 6.27 17.98 9.45
CA ALA A 279 7.55 17.89 8.76
C ALA A 279 7.79 19.13 7.86
N THR A 280 6.77 19.55 7.12
CA THR A 280 6.83 20.73 6.24
C THR A 280 6.96 22.01 7.05
N LEU A 281 6.12 22.17 8.08
CA LEU A 281 6.10 23.36 8.95
C LEU A 281 7.46 23.62 9.64
N TYR A 282 8.15 22.55 10.02
CA TYR A 282 9.46 22.66 10.68
C TYR A 282 10.64 22.71 9.70
N SER A 283 10.39 22.52 8.41
CA SER A 283 11.38 22.66 7.33
C SER A 283 11.33 24.04 6.64
N THR A 284 10.27 24.81 6.87
CA THR A 284 10.12 26.22 6.46
C THR A 284 10.55 27.14 7.58
#